data_3110aa86fdf5f845bddbfd4dae65285b
#
_entry.id   3110aa86fdf5f845bddbfd4dae65285b
#
_cell.length_a   1.000
_cell.length_b   1.000
_cell.length_c   1.000
_cell.angle_alpha   90.00
_cell.angle_beta   90.00
_cell.angle_gamma   90.00
#
_symmetry.space_group_name_H-M   'P 1'
#
loop_
_entity.id
_entity.type
_entity.pdbx_description
1 polymer ?
#
loop_
_entity_poly.entity_id
_entity_poly.type
_entity_poly.pdbx_seq_one_letter_code
_entity_poly.pdbx_strand_id
1 'polypeptide(L)'
;VSIEPPDPTGTTTSTPSSTDSSPAVPDPFSSTRPWAMQLAMRDERASRPAHLAVCEAAASAVVRLLTDPRSAPGGEWYPFVHHWASGPIRKVVRRGRGVTFTRIQELAGAEVEHAGAQVRAFVPGPVDQVPAALAKMQVGGTDMPERGEPSAPVEGGITVALTPLTPMTTGKSAAQSGHAAQLALGEMTGDEQLLWEKSGWAVRVVTPDAAEWAQAVRTARVAVRDGGFTEVAPGTRTALAWW
;
A
#
# COMPACT_ATOMS: atom_id res chain seq x y z
N VAL A 1 25.83 -27.59 78.72
CA VAL A 1 24.36 -27.69 78.67
C VAL A 1 23.96 -27.19 77.30
N SER A 2 23.66 -28.15 76.40
CA SER A 2 23.15 -27.88 75.04
C SER A 2 21.66 -27.65 75.11
N ILE A 3 21.17 -26.66 74.47
CA ILE A 3 19.74 -26.39 74.28
C ILE A 3 19.47 -26.47 72.80
N GLU A 4 18.64 -27.47 72.43
CA GLU A 4 18.11 -27.75 71.09
C GLU A 4 16.89 -26.83 70.81
N PRO A 5 16.76 -26.20 69.67
CA PRO A 5 15.54 -25.45 69.33
C PRO A 5 14.48 -26.35 68.66
N PRO A 6 13.18 -26.04 68.77
CA PRO A 6 12.08 -26.86 68.29
C PRO A 6 11.83 -26.68 66.79
N ASP A 7 11.40 -27.76 66.15
CA ASP A 7 10.98 -27.95 64.81
C ASP A 7 9.62 -27.24 64.53
N PRO A 8 9.47 -26.45 63.46
CA PRO A 8 8.16 -25.97 63.04
C PRO A 8 7.69 -26.75 61.77
N THR A 9 6.91 -27.77 62.00
CA THR A 9 6.07 -28.32 60.92
C THR A 9 4.95 -27.33 60.58
N GLY A 10 5.18 -26.53 59.54
CA GLY A 10 4.17 -25.70 58.91
C GLY A 10 3.84 -26.20 57.49
N THR A 11 2.78 -26.99 57.38
CA THR A 11 2.20 -27.41 56.10
C THR A 11 1.58 -26.22 55.41
N THR A 12 2.25 -25.66 54.39
CA THR A 12 1.65 -24.69 53.52
C THR A 12 1.07 -25.39 52.29
N THR A 13 -0.23 -25.50 52.26
CA THR A 13 -1.03 -25.88 51.09
C THR A 13 -0.85 -24.83 49.98
N SER A 14 -0.05 -25.15 48.98
CA SER A 14 0.06 -24.36 47.77
C SER A 14 -1.17 -24.60 46.90
N THR A 15 -2.00 -23.60 46.75
CA THR A 15 -3.08 -23.51 45.77
C THR A 15 -2.48 -23.54 44.37
N PRO A 16 -2.94 -24.39 43.44
CA PRO A 16 -2.47 -24.32 42.06
C PRO A 16 -2.99 -23.05 41.40
N SER A 17 -2.09 -22.17 40.99
CA SER A 17 -2.39 -21.06 40.07
C SER A 17 -2.98 -21.66 38.77
N SER A 18 -4.23 -21.33 38.50
CA SER A 18 -4.85 -21.58 37.23
C SER A 18 -4.11 -20.76 36.17
N THR A 19 -3.28 -21.40 35.36
CA THR A 19 -2.75 -20.83 34.13
C THR A 19 -3.92 -20.67 33.18
N ASP A 20 -4.39 -19.41 33.08
CA ASP A 20 -5.31 -18.98 32.03
C ASP A 20 -4.56 -19.11 30.69
N SER A 21 -4.80 -20.24 29.99
CA SER A 21 -4.28 -20.53 28.68
C SER A 21 -5.21 -20.00 27.58
N SER A 22 -5.60 -18.73 27.67
CA SER A 22 -6.15 -18.05 26.52
C SER A 22 -5.09 -18.05 25.40
N PRO A 23 -5.41 -18.47 24.18
CA PRO A 23 -4.44 -18.45 23.08
C PRO A 23 -3.94 -17.01 22.91
N ALA A 24 -2.63 -16.83 23.05
CA ALA A 24 -1.99 -15.54 22.85
C ALA A 24 -2.37 -15.00 21.46
N VAL A 25 -2.99 -13.83 21.42
CA VAL A 25 -3.25 -13.14 20.14
C VAL A 25 -1.89 -12.93 19.46
N PRO A 26 -1.70 -13.45 18.24
CA PRO A 26 -0.40 -13.33 17.57
C PRO A 26 -0.02 -11.86 17.43
N ASP A 27 1.21 -11.51 17.80
CA ASP A 27 1.75 -10.18 17.59
C ASP A 27 1.64 -9.80 16.11
N PRO A 28 0.85 -8.78 15.74
CA PRO A 28 0.69 -8.36 14.36
C PRO A 28 2.00 -7.86 13.74
N PHE A 29 2.96 -7.42 14.56
CA PHE A 29 4.26 -6.89 14.12
C PHE A 29 5.36 -7.95 14.03
N SER A 30 5.06 -9.23 14.13
CA SER A 30 6.04 -10.29 13.94
C SER A 30 6.72 -10.17 12.58
N SER A 31 8.06 -10.11 12.56
CA SER A 31 8.89 -9.91 11.36
C SER A 31 8.76 -11.03 10.31
N THR A 32 8.22 -12.19 10.69
CA THR A 32 8.04 -13.33 9.78
C THR A 32 6.77 -13.25 8.94
N ARG A 33 5.84 -12.38 9.29
CA ARG A 33 4.55 -12.23 8.58
C ARG A 33 4.69 -11.26 7.42
N PRO A 34 4.28 -11.64 6.19
CA PRO A 34 4.27 -10.70 5.09
C PRO A 34 3.14 -9.67 5.26
N TRP A 35 3.46 -8.42 4.98
CA TRP A 35 2.52 -7.29 5.05
C TRP A 35 2.24 -6.74 3.66
N ALA A 36 1.05 -6.16 3.49
CA ALA A 36 0.68 -5.46 2.26
C ALA A 36 -0.20 -4.24 2.53
N MET A 37 -0.03 -3.21 1.73
CA MET A 37 -1.02 -2.15 1.56
C MET A 37 -2.06 -2.63 0.56
N GLN A 38 -3.33 -2.69 0.97
CA GLN A 38 -4.43 -2.98 0.07
C GLN A 38 -4.86 -1.69 -0.63
N LEU A 39 -5.21 -1.79 -1.90
CA LEU A 39 -5.84 -0.74 -2.69
C LEU A 39 -7.16 -1.29 -3.21
N ALA A 40 -8.24 -0.53 -3.13
CA ALA A 40 -9.50 -0.91 -3.74
C ALA A 40 -9.92 0.11 -4.78
N MET A 41 -10.22 -0.34 -5.97
CA MET A 41 -10.80 0.47 -7.03
C MET A 41 -12.27 0.17 -7.24
N ARG A 42 -13.05 1.19 -7.56
CA ARG A 42 -14.45 1.06 -7.96
C ARG A 42 -14.54 0.66 -9.42
N ASP A 43 -15.28 -0.41 -9.72
CA ASP A 43 -15.47 -0.95 -11.08
C ASP A 43 -16.96 -1.10 -11.37
N GLU A 44 -17.67 0.02 -11.60
CA GLU A 44 -19.07 -0.02 -12.01
C GLU A 44 -19.18 -0.31 -13.51
N ARG A 45 -20.01 -1.27 -13.88
CA ARG A 45 -20.16 -1.70 -15.30
C ARG A 45 -20.60 -0.59 -16.23
N ALA A 46 -21.42 0.34 -15.74
CA ALA A 46 -21.99 1.43 -16.53
C ALA A 46 -21.02 2.61 -16.72
N SER A 47 -19.99 2.71 -15.87
CA SER A 47 -19.04 3.84 -15.84
C SER A 47 -17.64 3.35 -15.44
N ARG A 48 -17.07 2.46 -16.22
CA ARG A 48 -15.71 1.98 -15.95
C ARG A 48 -14.70 3.10 -16.18
N PRO A 49 -13.80 3.32 -15.22
CA PRO A 49 -12.73 4.29 -15.41
C PRO A 49 -11.71 3.79 -16.44
N ALA A 50 -10.97 4.72 -17.05
CA ALA A 50 -9.87 4.37 -17.91
C ALA A 50 -8.65 3.84 -17.10
N HIS A 51 -7.82 3.00 -17.73
CA HIS A 51 -6.63 2.40 -17.13
C HIS A 51 -5.69 3.43 -16.48
N LEU A 52 -5.34 4.51 -17.22
CA LEU A 52 -4.42 5.53 -16.71
C LEU A 52 -5.02 6.31 -15.54
N ALA A 53 -6.32 6.64 -15.59
CA ALA A 53 -7.01 7.30 -14.49
C ALA A 53 -6.97 6.47 -13.19
N VAL A 54 -7.13 5.14 -13.28
CA VAL A 54 -6.98 4.23 -12.12
C VAL A 54 -5.55 4.25 -11.58
N CYS A 55 -4.54 4.25 -12.45
CA CYS A 55 -3.14 4.30 -12.05
C CYS A 55 -2.79 5.62 -11.35
N GLU A 56 -3.27 6.75 -11.88
CA GLU A 56 -3.08 8.09 -11.31
C GLU A 56 -3.78 8.20 -9.94
N ALA A 57 -5.04 7.78 -9.84
CA ALA A 57 -5.78 7.77 -8.58
C ALA A 57 -5.14 6.86 -7.54
N ALA A 58 -4.64 5.67 -7.93
CA ALA A 58 -3.98 4.75 -7.03
C ALA A 58 -2.66 5.31 -6.47
N ALA A 59 -1.86 5.95 -7.32
CA ALA A 59 -0.62 6.58 -6.92
C ALA A 59 -0.86 7.74 -5.93
N SER A 60 -1.82 8.63 -6.24
CA SER A 60 -2.22 9.72 -5.33
C SER A 60 -2.80 9.19 -4.02
N ALA A 61 -3.62 8.13 -4.03
CA ALA A 61 -4.20 7.54 -2.81
C ALA A 61 -3.12 6.96 -1.89
N VAL A 62 -2.09 6.31 -2.45
CA VAL A 62 -0.94 5.82 -1.68
C VAL A 62 -0.23 6.97 -0.99
N VAL A 63 0.09 8.05 -1.70
CA VAL A 63 0.80 9.20 -1.13
C VAL A 63 -0.05 9.89 -0.08
N ARG A 64 -1.33 10.13 -0.33
CA ARG A 64 -2.25 10.73 0.66
C ARG A 64 -2.35 9.90 1.94
N LEU A 65 -2.30 8.58 1.86
CA LEU A 65 -2.24 7.74 3.05
C LEU A 65 -0.92 7.91 3.80
N LEU A 66 0.21 7.92 3.07
CA LEU A 66 1.53 8.02 3.67
C LEU A 66 1.81 9.39 4.30
N THR A 67 1.21 10.46 3.76
CA THR A 67 1.37 11.85 4.24
C THR A 67 0.24 12.29 5.18
N ASP A 68 -0.76 11.43 5.43
CA ASP A 68 -1.81 11.71 6.42
C ASP A 68 -1.18 11.91 7.82
N PRO A 69 -1.59 12.93 8.60
CA PRO A 69 -1.07 13.14 9.96
C PRO A 69 -1.16 11.89 10.86
N ARG A 70 -2.13 11.01 10.62
CA ARG A 70 -2.26 9.73 11.34
C ARG A 70 -1.14 8.74 11.00
N SER A 71 -0.47 8.90 9.87
CA SER A 71 0.70 8.10 9.44
C SER A 71 2.03 8.67 9.93
N ALA A 72 2.05 9.88 10.50
CA ALA A 72 3.24 10.51 11.07
C ALA A 72 3.59 9.91 12.46
N PRO A 73 4.83 10.06 12.94
CA PRO A 73 5.23 9.62 14.28
C PRO A 73 4.27 10.10 15.36
N GLY A 74 3.75 9.17 16.16
CA GLY A 74 2.72 9.43 17.18
C GLY A 74 1.28 9.34 16.68
N GLY A 75 1.05 9.24 15.37
CA GLY A 75 -0.27 9.07 14.79
C GLY A 75 -0.77 7.61 14.89
N GLU A 76 -2.08 7.45 14.80
CA GLU A 76 -2.77 6.16 14.94
C GLU A 76 -2.30 5.10 13.93
N TRP A 77 -1.99 5.52 12.69
CA TRP A 77 -1.58 4.61 11.61
C TRP A 77 -0.07 4.38 11.54
N TYR A 78 0.70 5.21 12.26
CA TYR A 78 2.16 5.17 12.22
C TYR A 78 2.77 3.78 12.46
N PRO A 79 2.38 3.01 13.51
CA PRO A 79 2.99 1.71 13.76
C PRO A 79 2.83 0.74 12.58
N PHE A 80 1.68 0.76 11.93
CA PHE A 80 1.37 -0.11 10.79
C PHE A 80 2.10 0.31 9.52
N VAL A 81 2.07 1.61 9.22
CA VAL A 81 2.75 2.19 8.04
C VAL A 81 4.25 2.03 8.17
N HIS A 82 4.82 2.35 9.34
CA HIS A 82 6.25 2.24 9.59
C HIS A 82 6.73 0.79 9.50
N HIS A 83 6.04 -0.15 10.14
CA HIS A 83 6.40 -1.57 10.07
C HIS A 83 6.38 -2.09 8.62
N TRP A 84 5.32 -1.80 7.87
CA TRP A 84 5.21 -2.20 6.47
C TRP A 84 6.30 -1.56 5.59
N ALA A 85 6.60 -0.27 5.77
CA ALA A 85 7.59 0.45 4.99
C ALA A 85 9.04 0.01 5.28
N SER A 86 9.29 -0.55 6.47
CA SER A 86 10.61 -1.05 6.88
C SER A 86 10.95 -2.43 6.31
N GLY A 87 10.00 -3.09 5.65
CA GLY A 87 10.16 -4.44 5.08
C GLY A 87 9.99 -4.47 3.56
N PRO A 88 9.86 -5.68 2.99
CA PRO A 88 9.53 -5.83 1.57
C PRO A 88 8.14 -5.25 1.28
N ILE A 89 8.12 -4.12 0.57
CA ILE A 89 6.90 -3.38 0.28
C ILE A 89 6.03 -4.17 -0.70
N ARG A 90 4.77 -4.41 -0.33
CA ARG A 90 3.77 -5.07 -1.19
C ARG A 90 2.53 -4.18 -1.30
N LYS A 91 1.96 -4.11 -2.49
CA LYS A 91 0.65 -3.52 -2.74
C LYS A 91 -0.23 -4.52 -3.47
N VAL A 92 -1.47 -4.66 -3.01
CA VAL A 92 -2.47 -5.56 -3.60
C VAL A 92 -3.65 -4.73 -4.05
N VAL A 93 -3.95 -4.75 -5.34
CA VAL A 93 -5.09 -4.02 -5.92
C VAL A 93 -6.29 -4.95 -6.03
N ARG A 94 -7.42 -4.46 -5.52
CA ARG A 94 -8.72 -5.14 -5.52
C ARG A 94 -9.73 -4.31 -6.29
N ARG A 95 -10.71 -4.97 -6.88
CA ARG A 95 -11.85 -4.28 -7.50
C ARG A 95 -13.16 -4.66 -6.83
N GLY A 96 -14.04 -3.68 -6.68
CA GLY A 96 -15.38 -3.88 -6.14
C GLY A 96 -16.37 -2.90 -6.73
N ARG A 97 -17.65 -3.17 -6.56
CA ARG A 97 -18.74 -2.33 -7.07
C ARG A 97 -19.90 -2.30 -6.10
N GLY A 98 -20.76 -1.28 -6.26
CA GLY A 98 -21.97 -1.11 -5.47
C GLY A 98 -21.73 -1.28 -3.97
N VAL A 99 -22.55 -2.05 -3.30
CA VAL A 99 -22.48 -2.27 -1.85
C VAL A 99 -21.14 -2.83 -1.39
N THR A 100 -20.45 -3.63 -2.22
CA THR A 100 -19.13 -4.18 -1.86
C THR A 100 -18.11 -3.07 -1.73
N PHE A 101 -18.13 -2.07 -2.63
CA PHE A 101 -17.23 -0.90 -2.53
C PHE A 101 -17.67 0.05 -1.40
N THR A 102 -18.98 0.23 -1.18
CA THR A 102 -19.48 1.09 -0.10
C THR A 102 -19.06 0.58 1.28
N ARG A 103 -19.07 -0.73 1.50
CA ARG A 103 -18.72 -1.33 2.80
C ARG A 103 -17.27 -1.11 3.25
N ILE A 104 -16.37 -0.83 2.32
CA ILE A 104 -14.95 -0.60 2.66
C ILE A 104 -14.66 0.86 3.03
N GLN A 105 -15.64 1.76 2.90
CA GLN A 105 -15.47 3.18 3.20
C GLN A 105 -15.23 3.46 4.69
N GLU A 106 -15.70 2.58 5.56
CA GLU A 106 -15.49 2.68 7.02
C GLU A 106 -14.09 2.22 7.48
N LEU A 107 -13.35 1.54 6.60
CA LEU A 107 -12.01 1.08 6.94
C LEU A 107 -11.00 2.23 6.88
N ALA A 108 -10.02 2.21 7.78
CA ALA A 108 -8.96 3.20 7.83
C ALA A 108 -8.17 3.28 6.51
N GLY A 109 -8.07 4.48 5.93
CA GLY A 109 -7.42 4.67 4.64
C GLY A 109 -7.66 6.05 4.03
N ALA A 110 -7.07 6.29 2.87
CA ALA A 110 -7.20 7.52 2.08
C ALA A 110 -7.81 7.21 0.72
N GLU A 111 -8.76 8.04 0.28
CA GLU A 111 -9.46 7.88 -1.01
C GLU A 111 -9.13 9.03 -1.94
N VAL A 112 -9.06 8.69 -3.22
CA VAL A 112 -8.91 9.64 -4.32
C VAL A 112 -9.95 9.35 -5.39
N GLU A 113 -10.62 10.39 -5.84
CA GLU A 113 -11.42 10.40 -7.06
C GLU A 113 -10.69 11.26 -8.10
N HIS A 114 -10.43 10.68 -9.28
CA HIS A 114 -9.70 11.33 -10.34
C HIS A 114 -10.14 10.81 -11.71
N ALA A 115 -10.54 11.69 -12.62
CA ALA A 115 -10.95 11.37 -13.99
C ALA A 115 -11.94 10.18 -14.08
N GLY A 116 -12.90 10.13 -13.15
CA GLY A 116 -13.90 9.06 -13.03
C GLY A 116 -13.40 7.77 -12.36
N ALA A 117 -12.12 7.67 -12.03
CA ALA A 117 -11.59 6.58 -11.20
C ALA A 117 -11.72 6.93 -9.71
N GLN A 118 -12.21 6.00 -8.91
CA GLN A 118 -12.27 6.09 -7.46
C GLN A 118 -11.44 4.97 -6.86
N VAL A 119 -10.36 5.33 -6.15
CA VAL A 119 -9.42 4.39 -5.54
C VAL A 119 -9.18 4.75 -4.09
N ARG A 120 -9.21 3.74 -3.21
CA ARG A 120 -8.92 3.88 -1.79
C ARG A 120 -7.71 3.04 -1.41
N ALA A 121 -6.71 3.66 -0.79
CA ALA A 121 -5.58 2.99 -0.15
C ALA A 121 -5.91 2.75 1.33
N PHE A 122 -5.56 1.59 1.86
CA PHE A 122 -5.83 1.22 3.26
C PHE A 122 -4.55 1.15 4.07
N VAL A 123 -4.68 1.43 5.36
CA VAL A 123 -3.59 1.22 6.31
C VAL A 123 -3.05 -0.20 6.15
N PRO A 124 -1.73 -0.37 5.98
CA PRO A 124 -1.12 -1.68 5.74
C PRO A 124 -1.37 -2.66 6.89
N GLY A 125 -1.41 -3.93 6.56
CA GLY A 125 -1.57 -5.00 7.55
C GLY A 125 -1.06 -6.35 7.04
N PRO A 126 -1.07 -7.38 7.91
CA PRO A 126 -0.69 -8.74 7.54
C PRO A 126 -1.57 -9.28 6.41
N VAL A 127 -0.97 -9.99 5.44
CA VAL A 127 -1.71 -10.52 4.28
C VAL A 127 -2.73 -11.61 4.64
N ASP A 128 -2.59 -12.23 5.78
CA ASP A 128 -3.50 -13.26 6.34
C ASP A 128 -4.61 -12.67 7.23
N GLN A 129 -4.59 -11.36 7.48
CA GLN A 129 -5.58 -10.63 8.30
C GLN A 129 -6.30 -9.52 7.51
N VAL A 130 -6.53 -9.73 6.23
CA VAL A 130 -7.29 -8.78 5.41
C VAL A 130 -8.72 -8.64 5.94
N PRO A 131 -9.22 -7.41 6.19
CA PRO A 131 -10.60 -7.20 6.62
C PRO A 131 -11.61 -7.91 5.72
N ALA A 132 -12.63 -8.52 6.32
CA ALA A 132 -13.60 -9.37 5.60
C ALA A 132 -14.28 -8.65 4.42
N ALA A 133 -14.51 -7.34 4.52
CA ALA A 133 -15.08 -6.55 3.43
C ALA A 133 -14.14 -6.48 2.22
N LEU A 134 -12.83 -6.28 2.46
CA LEU A 134 -11.79 -6.28 1.42
C LEU A 134 -11.52 -7.68 0.87
N ALA A 135 -11.52 -8.71 1.73
CA ALA A 135 -11.26 -10.09 1.33
C ALA A 135 -12.27 -10.61 0.29
N LYS A 136 -13.51 -10.08 0.30
CA LYS A 136 -14.58 -10.40 -0.67
C LYS A 136 -14.39 -9.74 -2.04
N MET A 137 -13.47 -8.78 -2.18
CA MET A 137 -13.21 -8.08 -3.43
C MET A 137 -12.24 -8.89 -4.31
N GLN A 138 -12.42 -8.81 -5.62
CA GLN A 138 -11.62 -9.54 -6.58
C GLN A 138 -10.21 -8.93 -6.72
N VAL A 139 -9.17 -9.76 -6.67
CA VAL A 139 -7.77 -9.36 -6.87
C VAL A 139 -7.36 -9.58 -8.33
N GLY A 140 -7.47 -10.81 -8.83
CA GLY A 140 -7.01 -11.16 -10.18
C GLY A 140 -7.90 -10.64 -11.30
N GLY A 141 -7.34 -10.50 -12.50
CA GLY A 141 -8.07 -10.09 -13.71
C GLY A 141 -8.65 -8.67 -13.63
N THR A 142 -8.03 -7.80 -12.85
CA THR A 142 -8.40 -6.38 -12.80
C THR A 142 -7.78 -5.68 -14.00
N ASP A 143 -8.55 -5.59 -15.08
CA ASP A 143 -8.13 -4.91 -16.31
C ASP A 143 -9.25 -4.01 -16.82
N MET A 144 -8.88 -2.79 -17.26
CA MET A 144 -9.82 -1.82 -17.80
C MET A 144 -9.74 -1.83 -19.30
N PRO A 145 -10.91 -1.86 -20.00
CA PRO A 145 -10.94 -2.01 -21.44
C PRO A 145 -10.41 -0.77 -22.19
N GLU A 146 -10.58 0.41 -21.58
CA GLU A 146 -10.12 1.66 -22.14
C GLU A 146 -8.82 2.11 -21.46
N ARG A 147 -7.82 2.48 -22.29
CA ARG A 147 -6.55 2.96 -21.76
C ARG A 147 -6.70 4.36 -21.15
N GLY A 148 -7.42 5.25 -21.83
CA GLY A 148 -7.52 6.66 -21.51
C GLY A 148 -6.27 7.46 -21.89
N GLU A 149 -6.36 8.77 -21.70
CA GLU A 149 -5.26 9.70 -21.92
C GLU A 149 -4.60 10.06 -20.57
N PRO A 150 -3.28 10.29 -20.54
CA PRO A 150 -2.60 10.82 -19.38
C PRO A 150 -3.17 12.18 -18.98
N SER A 151 -3.28 12.44 -17.70
CA SER A 151 -3.61 13.79 -17.20
C SER A 151 -2.59 14.82 -17.67
N ALA A 152 -2.99 16.07 -17.79
CA ALA A 152 -2.06 17.15 -18.06
C ALA A 152 -1.02 17.26 -16.94
N PRO A 153 0.24 17.65 -17.24
CA PRO A 153 1.21 17.95 -16.20
C PRO A 153 0.70 19.04 -15.26
N VAL A 154 0.93 18.84 -13.97
CA VAL A 154 0.60 19.82 -12.91
C VAL A 154 1.91 20.29 -12.29
N GLU A 155 2.07 21.60 -12.12
CA GLU A 155 3.25 22.16 -11.45
C GLU A 155 3.38 21.58 -10.03
N GLY A 156 4.57 21.11 -9.67
CA GLY A 156 4.85 20.43 -8.42
C GLY A 156 4.34 18.97 -8.35
N GLY A 157 3.61 18.49 -9.37
CA GLY A 157 3.21 17.09 -9.49
C GLY A 157 4.34 16.20 -10.00
N ILE A 158 4.13 14.88 -9.92
CA ILE A 158 5.08 13.91 -10.46
C ILE A 158 4.57 13.26 -11.74
N THR A 159 5.50 12.79 -12.57
CA THR A 159 5.19 11.91 -13.71
C THR A 159 5.70 10.51 -13.41
N VAL A 160 4.83 9.52 -13.60
CA VAL A 160 5.15 8.09 -13.54
C VAL A 160 5.07 7.50 -14.93
N ALA A 161 6.14 6.87 -15.42
CA ALA A 161 6.13 6.10 -16.65
C ALA A 161 6.00 4.61 -16.34
N LEU A 162 5.02 3.94 -16.96
CA LEU A 162 4.90 2.48 -16.94
C LEU A 162 5.67 1.87 -18.10
N THR A 163 6.32 0.73 -17.88
CA THR A 163 7.09 0.05 -18.92
C THR A 163 6.22 -0.34 -20.12
N PRO A 164 6.64 -0.04 -21.35
CA PRO A 164 5.98 -0.56 -22.56
C PRO A 164 6.47 -1.97 -22.93
N LEU A 165 7.53 -2.47 -22.27
CA LEU A 165 8.23 -3.70 -22.68
C LEU A 165 7.57 -4.98 -22.17
N THR A 166 6.70 -4.86 -21.16
CA THR A 166 6.00 -6.01 -20.57
C THR A 166 4.56 -5.60 -20.29
N PRO A 167 3.58 -6.28 -20.86
CA PRO A 167 2.17 -6.02 -20.55
C PRO A 167 1.89 -6.23 -19.06
N MET A 168 1.11 -5.33 -18.48
CA MET A 168 0.63 -5.41 -17.12
C MET A 168 -0.87 -5.11 -17.09
N THR A 169 -1.62 -5.87 -16.31
CA THR A 169 -3.04 -5.54 -16.05
C THR A 169 -3.16 -4.18 -15.37
N THR A 170 -4.34 -3.59 -15.39
CA THR A 170 -4.62 -2.33 -14.66
C THR A 170 -4.31 -2.47 -13.17
N GLY A 171 -4.66 -3.61 -12.57
CA GLY A 171 -4.34 -3.86 -11.16
C GLY A 171 -2.85 -3.84 -10.87
N LYS A 172 -2.04 -4.49 -11.72
CA LYS A 172 -0.58 -4.48 -11.60
C LYS A 172 -0.01 -3.08 -11.84
N SER A 173 -0.45 -2.40 -12.90
CA SER A 173 -0.02 -1.04 -13.24
C SER A 173 -0.32 -0.04 -12.12
N ALA A 174 -1.51 -0.10 -11.52
CA ALA A 174 -1.89 0.73 -10.37
C ALA A 174 -1.00 0.47 -9.16
N ALA A 175 -0.68 -0.80 -8.85
CA ALA A 175 0.26 -1.13 -7.78
C ALA A 175 1.65 -0.55 -8.06
N GLN A 176 2.16 -0.66 -9.30
CA GLN A 176 3.48 -0.15 -9.69
C GLN A 176 3.52 1.39 -9.69
N SER A 177 2.45 2.06 -10.12
CA SER A 177 2.32 3.52 -10.01
C SER A 177 2.35 3.98 -8.54
N GLY A 178 1.64 3.26 -7.66
CA GLY A 178 1.70 3.51 -6.22
C GLY A 178 3.08 3.25 -5.60
N HIS A 179 3.87 2.27 -6.12
CA HIS A 179 5.26 2.06 -5.71
C HIS A 179 6.15 3.22 -6.15
N ALA A 180 6.02 3.65 -7.41
CA ALA A 180 6.80 4.76 -7.93
C ALA A 180 6.54 6.05 -7.15
N ALA A 181 5.28 6.36 -6.85
CA ALA A 181 4.89 7.53 -6.06
C ALA A 181 5.42 7.45 -4.61
N GLN A 182 5.36 6.28 -3.97
CA GLN A 182 5.93 6.08 -2.64
C GLN A 182 7.45 6.31 -2.62
N LEU A 183 8.17 5.76 -3.59
CA LEU A 183 9.63 5.95 -3.68
C LEU A 183 9.96 7.41 -3.99
N ALA A 184 9.19 8.08 -4.86
CA ALA A 184 9.36 9.50 -5.13
C ALA A 184 9.22 10.33 -3.85
N LEU A 185 8.20 10.05 -3.02
CA LEU A 185 8.01 10.72 -1.73
C LEU A 185 9.23 10.57 -0.82
N GLY A 186 9.85 9.38 -0.80
CA GLY A 186 11.04 9.11 0.02
C GLY A 186 12.34 9.77 -0.49
N GLU A 187 12.43 10.04 -1.81
CA GLU A 187 13.59 10.66 -2.44
C GLU A 187 13.52 12.20 -2.51
N MET A 188 12.33 12.77 -2.29
CA MET A 188 12.09 14.20 -2.33
C MET A 188 12.65 14.91 -1.11
N THR A 189 13.20 16.12 -1.33
CA THR A 189 13.44 17.09 -0.27
C THR A 189 12.12 17.59 0.34
N GLY A 190 12.19 18.20 1.54
CA GLY A 190 10.99 18.78 2.17
C GLY A 190 10.29 19.82 1.29
N ASP A 191 11.07 20.67 0.59
CA ASP A 191 10.51 21.69 -0.30
C ASP A 191 9.81 21.07 -1.52
N GLU A 192 10.35 20.00 -2.10
CA GLU A 192 9.73 19.24 -3.19
C GLU A 192 8.44 18.58 -2.73
N GLN A 193 8.43 17.97 -1.52
CA GLN A 193 7.22 17.39 -0.93
C GLN A 193 6.14 18.47 -0.70
N LEU A 194 6.49 19.65 -0.22
CA LEU A 194 5.56 20.76 -0.04
C LEU A 194 4.97 21.26 -1.37
N LEU A 195 5.76 21.29 -2.44
CA LEU A 195 5.27 21.61 -3.78
C LEU A 195 4.28 20.55 -4.27
N TRP A 196 4.61 19.29 -4.07
CA TRP A 196 3.72 18.17 -4.44
C TRP A 196 2.44 18.18 -3.62
N GLU A 197 2.51 18.48 -2.33
CA GLU A 197 1.32 18.64 -1.48
C GLU A 197 0.41 19.77 -2.00
N LYS A 198 0.98 20.94 -2.34
CA LYS A 198 0.24 22.08 -2.91
C LYS A 198 -0.44 21.74 -4.24
N SER A 199 0.13 20.84 -5.03
CA SER A 199 -0.51 20.31 -6.25
C SER A 199 -1.67 19.33 -5.96
N GLY A 200 -1.97 19.05 -4.67
CA GLY A 200 -2.95 18.03 -4.25
C GLY A 200 -2.47 16.61 -4.43
N TRP A 201 -1.14 16.38 -4.40
CA TRP A 201 -0.49 15.09 -4.66
C TRP A 201 -0.76 14.60 -6.08
N ALA A 202 -0.71 15.53 -7.05
CA ALA A 202 -0.99 15.24 -8.45
C ALA A 202 0.03 14.23 -9.02
N VAL A 203 -0.49 13.21 -9.68
CA VAL A 203 0.31 12.20 -10.38
C VAL A 203 -0.20 12.10 -11.82
N ARG A 204 0.71 12.21 -12.77
CA ARG A 204 0.48 11.92 -14.18
C ARG A 204 1.09 10.58 -14.50
N VAL A 205 0.31 9.66 -15.11
CA VAL A 205 0.82 8.35 -15.53
C VAL A 205 0.88 8.27 -17.04
N VAL A 206 2.03 7.91 -17.58
CA VAL A 206 2.27 7.77 -19.01
C VAL A 206 2.74 6.35 -19.35
N THR A 207 2.54 5.94 -20.61
CA THR A 207 3.17 4.75 -21.16
C THR A 207 3.94 5.20 -22.40
N PRO A 208 5.23 5.45 -22.25
CA PRO A 208 6.11 5.87 -23.35
C PRO A 208 6.26 4.75 -24.38
N ASP A 209 6.75 5.09 -25.55
CA ASP A 209 7.26 4.08 -26.47
C ASP A 209 8.60 3.50 -25.98
N ALA A 210 9.17 2.52 -26.69
CA ALA A 210 10.41 1.87 -26.30
C ALA A 210 11.63 2.81 -26.31
N ALA A 211 11.68 3.79 -27.20
CA ALA A 211 12.78 4.75 -27.29
C ALA A 211 12.69 5.80 -26.17
N GLU A 212 11.50 6.33 -25.95
CA GLU A 212 11.20 7.23 -24.83
C GLU A 212 11.45 6.56 -23.48
N TRP A 213 11.05 5.29 -23.32
CA TRP A 213 11.34 4.49 -22.14
C TRP A 213 12.84 4.35 -21.90
N ALA A 214 13.61 4.01 -22.94
CA ALA A 214 15.06 3.89 -22.84
C ALA A 214 15.73 5.22 -22.46
N GLN A 215 15.17 6.35 -22.90
CA GLN A 215 15.62 7.69 -22.46
C GLN A 215 15.24 7.94 -20.99
N ALA A 216 13.99 7.69 -20.61
CA ALA A 216 13.48 7.89 -19.26
C ALA A 216 14.26 7.05 -18.23
N VAL A 217 14.68 5.83 -18.58
CA VAL A 217 15.53 4.97 -17.73
C VAL A 217 16.85 5.65 -17.33
N ARG A 218 17.40 6.53 -18.16
CA ARG A 218 18.66 7.24 -17.90
C ARG A 218 18.50 8.48 -17.04
N THR A 219 17.30 9.06 -17.02
CA THR A 219 17.04 10.38 -16.42
C THR A 219 16.09 10.35 -15.22
N ALA A 220 15.33 9.26 -15.08
CA ALA A 220 14.39 9.13 -13.97
C ALA A 220 15.09 9.13 -12.61
N ARG A 221 14.52 9.82 -11.64
CA ARG A 221 15.01 9.86 -10.26
C ARG A 221 14.66 8.58 -9.49
N VAL A 222 13.56 7.92 -9.87
CA VAL A 222 13.06 6.70 -9.25
C VAL A 222 12.86 5.60 -10.29
N ALA A 223 13.23 4.37 -9.93
CA ALA A 223 12.97 3.17 -10.73
C ALA A 223 12.43 2.04 -9.86
N VAL A 224 11.23 1.56 -10.17
CA VAL A 224 10.62 0.41 -9.50
C VAL A 224 11.11 -0.88 -10.16
N ARG A 225 11.67 -1.79 -9.35
CA ARG A 225 12.00 -3.16 -9.76
C ARG A 225 11.05 -4.13 -9.07
N ASP A 226 10.34 -4.92 -9.87
CA ASP A 226 9.37 -5.89 -9.33
C ASP A 226 10.05 -7.12 -8.73
N GLY A 227 9.49 -7.63 -7.64
CA GLY A 227 9.97 -8.84 -6.97
C GLY A 227 9.62 -10.15 -7.68
N GLY A 228 8.82 -10.11 -8.76
CA GLY A 228 8.43 -11.29 -9.54
C GLY A 228 7.36 -12.17 -8.89
N PHE A 229 6.51 -11.61 -8.03
CA PHE A 229 5.49 -12.39 -7.33
C PHE A 229 4.22 -12.65 -8.16
N THR A 230 4.01 -11.94 -9.29
CA THR A 230 2.75 -12.00 -10.04
C THR A 230 2.95 -12.06 -11.56
N GLU A 231 2.78 -10.93 -12.26
CA GLU A 231 2.65 -10.90 -13.73
C GLU A 231 3.98 -10.76 -14.48
N VAL A 232 5.05 -10.33 -13.81
CA VAL A 232 6.34 -10.02 -14.44
C VAL A 232 7.49 -10.76 -13.77
N ALA A 233 8.57 -10.97 -14.49
CA ALA A 233 9.76 -11.64 -13.96
C ALA A 233 10.44 -10.81 -12.86
N PRO A 234 11.13 -11.47 -11.88
CA PRO A 234 11.89 -10.79 -10.85
C PRO A 234 12.91 -9.82 -11.44
N GLY A 235 13.03 -8.63 -10.84
CA GLY A 235 13.96 -7.60 -11.27
C GLY A 235 13.51 -6.76 -12.48
N THR A 236 12.36 -7.09 -13.09
CA THR A 236 11.78 -6.30 -14.17
C THR A 236 11.57 -4.86 -13.71
N ARG A 237 12.08 -3.90 -14.49
CA ARG A 237 11.82 -2.47 -14.27
C ARG A 237 10.43 -2.14 -14.80
N THR A 238 9.49 -1.89 -13.90
CA THR A 238 8.05 -1.78 -14.22
C THR A 238 7.54 -0.35 -14.26
N ALA A 239 8.14 0.54 -13.47
CA ALA A 239 7.78 1.95 -13.45
C ALA A 239 9.00 2.83 -13.14
N LEU A 240 8.93 4.08 -13.60
CA LEU A 240 9.90 5.15 -13.34
C LEU A 240 9.13 6.35 -12.80
N ALA A 241 9.81 7.26 -12.05
CA ALA A 241 9.21 8.54 -11.70
C ALA A 241 10.22 9.68 -11.74
N TRP A 242 9.72 10.88 -12.04
CA TRP A 242 10.45 12.16 -11.99
C TRP A 242 9.50 13.31 -11.68
N TRP A 243 10.07 14.46 -11.27
CA TRP A 243 9.38 15.70 -10.91
C TRP A 243 10.30 16.90 -11.10
#